data_4496d05c0b8219ff9b3e10b836a10bb9
#
_entry.id   4496d05c0b8219ff9b3e10b836a10bb9
#
_cell.length_a   1.000
_cell.length_b   1.000
_cell.length_c   1.000
_cell.angle_alpha   90.00
_cell.angle_beta   90.00
_cell.angle_gamma   90.00
#
_symmetry.space_group_name_H-M   'P 1'
#
loop_
_entity.id
_entity.type
_entity.pdbx_description
1 polymer ?
#
loop_
_entity_poly.entity_id
_entity_poly.type
_entity_poly.pdbx_seq_one_letter_code
_entity_poly.pdbx_strand_id
1 'polypeptide(L)'
;MNNKIYDKLIFELSKEGRCAYSLPQNGFQHYDIPAALRRAHKAELPEVDELTVVRHYTNHSGNNFGVENGFYPLGSCTMKYNPKINEEVANMPGFTNLHPLQPADTVKGATAVHDTLRHCLSALTGLHDFTLKPCAGAHGELTGLMIIRASHEANGETKRTKVIVPDSAHGTNPASAAVCGLEIVEVKSTANGMVDVDDLKGLLDDSVAAMMMTNPNTLGLFEREIPEIAKLVHDCGALMYYDGANLNPMLGVCRPGDMGFDVMHINLHKTFSTPHGGGGPGSGPVGVRQGLEAFFPQVNPYHGNFGVELRALTYILTLGRENIKMVGPFATLNANYIKECLKDVYELPIPGLCMHEFVFNGLKDKSTGVTTMDVAKRLLDYGYHAPTIYFPLLFHEAMMIEPTENESKETIDGFIQVMRTIATEAAENPDLVKSAPSNAPITRIDDVQAAKNPILTYKQLSQQ
;
A
#
# COMPACT_ATOMS: atom_id res chain seq x y z
N MET A 1 -18.03 -22.72 15.59
CA MET A 1 -17.04 -23.54 16.32
C MET A 1 -15.98 -23.95 15.30
N ASN A 2 -14.83 -23.35 15.33
CA ASN A 2 -13.72 -23.77 14.47
C ASN A 2 -13.23 -25.15 14.93
N ASN A 3 -13.05 -26.05 13.99
CA ASN A 3 -12.53 -27.39 14.29
C ASN A 3 -11.01 -27.25 14.57
N LYS A 4 -10.66 -27.09 15.85
CA LYS A 4 -9.30 -26.84 16.34
C LYS A 4 -8.22 -27.85 15.87
N ILE A 5 -8.62 -28.95 15.23
CA ILE A 5 -7.66 -29.91 14.66
C ILE A 5 -6.82 -29.26 13.57
N TYR A 6 -7.41 -28.37 12.75
CA TYR A 6 -6.72 -27.72 11.63
C TYR A 6 -6.02 -26.41 12.00
N ASP A 7 -6.06 -25.99 13.27
CA ASP A 7 -5.26 -24.89 13.83
C ASP A 7 -3.80 -25.29 14.07
N LYS A 8 -3.51 -26.61 14.05
CA LYS A 8 -2.15 -27.15 14.14
C LYS A 8 -1.35 -26.84 12.90
N LEU A 9 -0.03 -26.78 13.05
CA LEU A 9 0.87 -26.66 11.90
C LEU A 9 0.76 -27.90 11.01
N ILE A 10 0.97 -27.73 9.72
CA ILE A 10 0.86 -28.84 8.73
C ILE A 10 1.77 -30.02 9.08
N PHE A 11 2.93 -29.75 9.68
CA PHE A 11 3.89 -30.77 10.15
C PHE A 11 3.33 -31.61 11.31
N GLU A 12 2.50 -31.01 12.18
CA GLU A 12 1.87 -31.70 13.31
C GLU A 12 0.67 -32.57 12.84
N LEU A 13 0.16 -32.33 11.63
CA LEU A 13 -0.88 -33.14 11.00
C LEU A 13 -0.30 -34.28 10.17
N SER A 14 1.02 -34.35 10.00
CA SER A 14 1.72 -35.37 9.25
C SER A 14 1.51 -36.77 9.85
N LYS A 15 1.27 -37.76 8.98
CA LYS A 15 1.24 -39.19 9.34
C LYS A 15 1.93 -39.98 8.26
N GLU A 16 2.86 -40.83 8.66
CA GLU A 16 3.63 -41.67 7.76
C GLU A 16 2.72 -42.44 6.76
N GLY A 17 3.11 -42.45 5.50
CA GLY A 17 2.40 -43.12 4.42
C GLY A 17 1.21 -42.34 3.83
N ARG A 18 0.86 -41.15 4.35
CA ARG A 18 -0.18 -40.33 3.72
C ARG A 18 0.35 -39.59 2.50
N CYS A 19 -0.48 -39.48 1.48
CA CYS A 19 -0.18 -38.81 0.22
C CYS A 19 -1.34 -37.91 -0.19
N ALA A 20 -1.03 -36.67 -0.55
CA ALA A 20 -2.03 -35.69 -1.00
C ALA A 20 -2.45 -35.88 -2.47
N TYR A 21 -1.56 -36.36 -3.31
CA TYR A 21 -1.79 -36.50 -4.74
C TYR A 21 -0.94 -37.64 -5.33
N SER A 22 -1.53 -38.40 -6.25
CA SER A 22 -0.85 -39.45 -7.03
C SER A 22 -0.61 -38.94 -8.44
N LEU A 23 0.64 -38.70 -8.79
CA LEU A 23 1.00 -38.36 -10.15
C LEU A 23 0.96 -39.63 -11.03
N PRO A 24 0.46 -39.54 -12.29
CA PRO A 24 0.56 -40.64 -13.23
C PRO A 24 2.04 -40.99 -13.51
N GLN A 25 2.34 -42.21 -13.78
CA GLN A 25 3.69 -42.61 -14.22
C GLN A 25 4.03 -41.82 -15.49
N ASN A 26 5.18 -41.15 -15.47
CA ASN A 26 5.68 -40.54 -16.68
C ASN A 26 6.39 -41.57 -17.53
N GLY A 27 6.26 -41.49 -18.85
CA GLY A 27 6.93 -42.37 -19.81
C GLY A 27 8.41 -42.00 -20.06
N PHE A 28 9.00 -41.14 -19.25
CA PHE A 28 10.36 -40.68 -19.42
C PHE A 28 11.37 -41.65 -18.79
N GLN A 29 12.53 -41.79 -19.44
CA GLN A 29 13.63 -42.56 -18.87
C GLN A 29 14.07 -41.97 -17.53
N HIS A 30 14.20 -42.82 -16.53
CA HIS A 30 14.73 -42.41 -15.24
C HIS A 30 16.25 -42.16 -15.33
N TYR A 31 16.68 -40.98 -15.01
CA TYR A 31 18.10 -40.63 -14.90
C TYR A 31 18.50 -40.48 -13.43
N ASP A 32 19.59 -41.13 -13.06
CA ASP A 32 20.14 -41.02 -11.74
C ASP A 32 20.84 -39.65 -11.55
N ILE A 33 20.48 -38.95 -10.51
CA ILE A 33 21.20 -37.72 -10.12
C ILE A 33 22.58 -38.11 -9.63
N PRO A 34 23.67 -37.45 -10.10
CA PRO A 34 25.03 -37.71 -9.59
C PRO A 34 25.09 -37.62 -8.06
N ALA A 35 25.83 -38.53 -7.42
CA ALA A 35 25.88 -38.62 -5.95
C ALA A 35 26.26 -37.30 -5.27
N ALA A 36 27.16 -36.51 -5.90
CA ALA A 36 27.56 -35.18 -5.40
C ALA A 36 26.41 -34.15 -5.39
N LEU A 37 25.34 -34.36 -6.17
CA LEU A 37 24.18 -33.47 -6.24
C LEU A 37 22.98 -34.05 -5.48
N ARG A 38 23.06 -35.28 -4.96
CA ARG A 38 22.01 -35.89 -4.16
C ARG A 38 22.02 -35.35 -2.74
N ARG A 39 20.81 -35.17 -2.18
CA ARG A 39 20.65 -34.94 -0.75
C ARG A 39 21.16 -36.16 0.04
N ALA A 40 21.85 -35.95 1.15
CA ALA A 40 22.23 -37.00 2.06
C ALA A 40 21.03 -37.67 2.74
N HIS A 41 19.96 -36.90 2.97
CA HIS A 41 18.71 -37.36 3.60
C HIS A 41 17.50 -36.95 2.79
N LYS A 42 16.41 -37.70 2.91
CA LYS A 42 15.10 -37.34 2.35
C LYS A 42 14.66 -35.98 2.91
N ALA A 43 14.00 -35.16 2.10
CA ALA A 43 13.44 -33.90 2.59
C ALA A 43 12.37 -34.20 3.66
N GLU A 44 12.45 -33.48 4.77
CA GLU A 44 11.50 -33.58 5.89
C GLU A 44 10.20 -32.82 5.55
N LEU A 45 9.43 -33.33 4.57
CA LEU A 45 8.14 -32.81 4.19
C LEU A 45 7.00 -33.49 4.95
N PRO A 46 5.91 -32.79 5.28
CA PRO A 46 4.79 -33.41 5.94
C PRO A 46 4.07 -34.42 5.00
N GLU A 47 3.75 -35.58 5.53
CA GLU A 47 2.98 -36.62 4.85
C GLU A 47 1.50 -36.45 5.22
N VAL A 48 0.72 -35.83 4.34
CA VAL A 48 -0.69 -35.47 4.55
C VAL A 48 -1.53 -35.82 3.32
N ASP A 49 -2.82 -36.08 3.52
CA ASP A 49 -3.77 -36.29 2.42
C ASP A 49 -4.33 -34.97 1.91
N GLU A 50 -4.90 -34.97 0.71
CA GLU A 50 -5.47 -33.80 0.04
C GLU A 50 -6.53 -33.10 0.90
N LEU A 51 -7.43 -33.87 1.52
CA LEU A 51 -8.50 -33.33 2.36
C LEU A 51 -7.93 -32.55 3.55
N THR A 52 -6.89 -33.10 4.19
CA THR A 52 -6.19 -32.45 5.32
C THR A 52 -5.53 -31.15 4.86
N VAL A 53 -4.84 -31.15 3.70
CA VAL A 53 -4.22 -29.94 3.12
C VAL A 53 -5.27 -28.86 2.86
N VAL A 54 -6.34 -29.20 2.14
CA VAL A 54 -7.40 -28.26 1.80
C VAL A 54 -8.03 -27.65 3.05
N ARG A 55 -8.42 -28.51 4.03
CA ARG A 55 -9.04 -28.04 5.27
C ARG A 55 -8.11 -27.18 6.10
N HIS A 56 -6.83 -27.54 6.21
CA HIS A 56 -5.83 -26.77 6.92
C HIS A 56 -5.74 -25.34 6.37
N TYR A 57 -5.46 -25.20 5.09
CA TYR A 57 -5.30 -23.87 4.48
C TYR A 57 -6.62 -23.08 4.38
N THR A 58 -7.76 -23.74 4.20
CA THR A 58 -9.08 -23.07 4.23
C THR A 58 -9.38 -22.49 5.60
N ASN A 59 -9.09 -23.22 6.68
CA ASN A 59 -9.29 -22.70 8.05
C ASN A 59 -8.33 -21.54 8.34
N HIS A 60 -7.06 -21.64 7.96
CA HIS A 60 -6.11 -20.53 8.11
C HIS A 60 -6.48 -19.31 7.28
N SER A 61 -6.97 -19.51 6.05
CA SER A 61 -7.49 -18.41 5.23
C SER A 61 -8.64 -17.69 5.93
N GLY A 62 -9.54 -18.42 6.60
CA GLY A 62 -10.64 -17.84 7.35
C GLY A 62 -10.22 -17.03 8.59
N ASN A 63 -8.98 -17.18 9.06
CA ASN A 63 -8.42 -16.39 10.16
C ASN A 63 -7.79 -15.05 9.69
N ASN A 64 -7.70 -14.83 8.37
CA ASN A 64 -7.18 -13.59 7.80
C ASN A 64 -8.35 -12.67 7.41
N PHE A 65 -8.18 -11.38 7.68
CA PHE A 65 -9.15 -10.37 7.29
C PHE A 65 -8.79 -9.81 5.91
N GLY A 66 -9.77 -9.69 5.03
CA GLY A 66 -9.63 -9.09 3.71
C GLY A 66 -10.77 -8.12 3.40
N VAL A 67 -10.62 -7.33 2.35
CA VAL A 67 -11.64 -6.37 1.89
C VAL A 67 -12.99 -7.00 1.53
N GLU A 68 -13.03 -8.32 1.39
CA GLU A 68 -14.25 -9.10 1.12
C GLU A 68 -14.93 -9.58 2.39
N ASN A 69 -14.25 -9.55 3.54
CA ASN A 69 -14.81 -9.94 4.84
C ASN A 69 -15.55 -8.78 5.52
N GLY A 70 -15.15 -7.53 5.25
CA GLY A 70 -15.75 -6.35 5.85
C GLY A 70 -14.91 -5.09 5.67
N PHE A 71 -15.26 -4.06 6.42
CA PHE A 71 -14.62 -2.77 6.38
C PHE A 71 -13.14 -2.83 6.77
N TYR A 72 -12.30 -2.28 5.92
CA TYR A 72 -10.83 -2.31 6.05
C TYR A 72 -10.28 -0.88 6.16
N PRO A 73 -10.32 -0.24 7.34
CA PRO A 73 -10.06 1.19 7.53
C PRO A 73 -8.58 1.58 7.58
N LEU A 74 -7.71 0.84 6.91
CA LEU A 74 -6.25 1.04 7.00
C LEU A 74 -5.83 2.35 6.33
N GLY A 75 -5.40 3.34 7.12
CA GLY A 75 -4.86 4.60 6.62
C GLY A 75 -3.48 4.43 5.98
N SER A 76 -3.10 5.39 5.15
CA SER A 76 -1.92 5.40 4.26
C SER A 76 -1.88 4.29 3.20
N CYS A 77 -2.87 3.42 3.19
CA CYS A 77 -3.01 2.38 2.18
C CYS A 77 -4.48 2.20 1.82
N THR A 78 -4.88 2.72 0.67
CA THR A 78 -6.26 2.66 0.17
C THR A 78 -6.68 1.22 -0.10
N MET A 79 -7.34 0.60 0.90
CA MET A 79 -7.79 -0.79 0.84
C MET A 79 -9.21 -0.86 0.26
N LYS A 80 -9.31 -0.72 -1.05
CA LYS A 80 -10.58 -0.78 -1.78
C LYS A 80 -11.04 -2.21 -2.04
N TYR A 81 -12.34 -2.39 -2.15
CA TYR A 81 -12.92 -3.57 -2.77
C TYR A 81 -12.40 -3.76 -4.21
N ASN A 82 -11.99 -4.98 -4.54
CA ASN A 82 -11.51 -5.33 -5.88
C ASN A 82 -12.68 -5.87 -6.72
N PRO A 83 -13.20 -5.14 -7.72
CA PRO A 83 -14.33 -5.58 -8.53
C PRO A 83 -14.06 -6.92 -9.23
N LYS A 84 -15.01 -7.86 -9.16
CA LYS A 84 -14.83 -9.22 -9.71
C LYS A 84 -14.65 -9.24 -11.23
N ILE A 85 -15.19 -8.26 -11.94
CA ILE A 85 -14.95 -8.10 -13.38
C ILE A 85 -13.46 -7.95 -13.71
N ASN A 86 -12.67 -7.33 -12.81
CA ASN A 86 -11.23 -7.20 -13.00
C ASN A 86 -10.56 -8.59 -13.01
N GLU A 87 -11.00 -9.50 -12.14
CA GLU A 87 -10.51 -10.87 -12.09
C GLU A 87 -10.93 -11.68 -13.31
N GLU A 88 -12.18 -11.54 -13.75
CA GLU A 88 -12.70 -12.22 -14.95
C GLU A 88 -11.89 -11.84 -16.17
N VAL A 89 -11.67 -10.54 -16.40
CA VAL A 89 -10.87 -10.05 -17.54
C VAL A 89 -9.42 -10.52 -17.43
N ALA A 90 -8.80 -10.41 -16.24
CA ALA A 90 -7.41 -10.81 -16.04
C ALA A 90 -7.17 -12.33 -16.27
N ASN A 91 -8.21 -13.15 -16.09
CA ASN A 91 -8.15 -14.61 -16.29
C ASN A 91 -8.55 -15.06 -17.70
N MET A 92 -8.87 -14.14 -18.61
CA MET A 92 -9.18 -14.53 -20.00
C MET A 92 -7.99 -15.23 -20.67
N PRO A 93 -8.18 -16.36 -21.35
CA PRO A 93 -7.10 -17.12 -21.99
C PRO A 93 -6.26 -16.31 -22.98
N GLY A 94 -6.86 -15.30 -23.63
CA GLY A 94 -6.16 -14.40 -24.53
C GLY A 94 -5.09 -13.52 -23.84
N PHE A 95 -5.16 -13.38 -22.52
CA PHE A 95 -4.19 -12.64 -21.70
C PHE A 95 -3.30 -13.55 -20.86
N THR A 96 -3.84 -14.68 -20.34
CA THR A 96 -3.07 -15.57 -19.45
C THR A 96 -2.15 -16.53 -20.21
N ASN A 97 -2.44 -16.84 -21.47
CA ASN A 97 -1.65 -17.77 -22.30
C ASN A 97 -0.56 -17.05 -23.12
N LEU A 98 -0.11 -15.88 -22.68
CA LEU A 98 0.97 -15.13 -23.32
C LEU A 98 2.27 -15.30 -22.54
N HIS A 99 3.38 -15.20 -23.27
CA HIS A 99 4.72 -15.16 -22.67
C HIS A 99 5.36 -13.79 -22.96
N PRO A 100 6.03 -13.13 -21.97
CA PRO A 100 6.57 -11.77 -22.15
C PRO A 100 7.68 -11.66 -23.19
N LEU A 101 8.31 -12.77 -23.61
CA LEU A 101 9.32 -12.83 -24.66
C LEU A 101 8.76 -13.30 -26.03
N GLN A 102 7.44 -13.37 -26.16
CA GLN A 102 6.80 -13.67 -27.46
C GLN A 102 7.09 -12.58 -28.48
N PRO A 103 7.21 -12.89 -29.79
CA PRO A 103 7.36 -11.87 -30.82
C PRO A 103 6.24 -10.82 -30.77
N ALA A 104 6.60 -9.55 -30.89
CA ALA A 104 5.69 -8.42 -30.68
C ALA A 104 4.45 -8.44 -31.60
N ASP A 105 4.58 -8.98 -32.80
CA ASP A 105 3.48 -9.12 -33.76
C ASP A 105 2.41 -10.15 -33.33
N THR A 106 2.74 -11.04 -32.40
CA THR A 106 1.82 -12.06 -31.84
C THR A 106 1.12 -11.60 -30.56
N VAL A 107 1.51 -10.48 -29.96
CA VAL A 107 1.00 -9.96 -28.69
C VAL A 107 0.39 -8.54 -28.77
N LYS A 108 -0.11 -8.18 -29.96
CA LYS A 108 -0.68 -6.83 -30.22
C LYS A 108 -1.76 -6.41 -29.23
N GLY A 109 -2.57 -7.36 -28.74
CA GLY A 109 -3.59 -7.08 -27.72
C GLY A 109 -2.99 -6.67 -26.38
N ALA A 110 -1.93 -7.33 -25.92
CA ALA A 110 -1.22 -6.95 -24.69
C ALA A 110 -0.54 -5.58 -24.82
N THR A 111 0.07 -5.30 -25.99
CA THR A 111 0.63 -3.98 -26.30
C THR A 111 -0.45 -2.89 -26.23
N ALA A 112 -1.61 -3.14 -26.81
CA ALA A 112 -2.74 -2.21 -26.79
C ALA A 112 -3.25 -1.95 -25.34
N VAL A 113 -3.21 -2.95 -24.45
CA VAL A 113 -3.53 -2.79 -23.03
C VAL A 113 -2.54 -1.81 -22.38
N HIS A 114 -1.22 -2.01 -22.57
CA HIS A 114 -0.19 -1.11 -22.02
C HIS A 114 -0.36 0.32 -22.54
N ASP A 115 -0.51 0.50 -23.86
CA ASP A 115 -0.66 1.82 -24.47
C ASP A 115 -1.92 2.53 -24.00
N THR A 116 -3.04 1.80 -23.89
CA THR A 116 -4.29 2.35 -23.38
C THR A 116 -4.16 2.75 -21.91
N LEU A 117 -3.53 1.91 -21.07
CA LEU A 117 -3.30 2.25 -19.67
C LEU A 117 -2.41 3.49 -19.53
N ARG A 118 -1.29 3.57 -20.27
CA ARG A 118 -0.41 4.75 -20.29
C ARG A 118 -1.19 6.01 -20.67
N HIS A 119 -2.00 5.95 -21.72
CA HIS A 119 -2.86 7.06 -22.14
C HIS A 119 -3.87 7.47 -21.05
N CYS A 120 -4.54 6.50 -20.41
CA CYS A 120 -5.46 6.78 -19.31
C CYS A 120 -4.75 7.44 -18.13
N LEU A 121 -3.58 6.93 -17.71
CA LEU A 121 -2.79 7.51 -16.64
C LEU A 121 -2.34 8.92 -16.96
N SER A 122 -1.86 9.18 -18.19
CA SER A 122 -1.50 10.53 -18.65
C SER A 122 -2.69 11.49 -18.60
N ALA A 123 -3.86 11.06 -19.05
CA ALA A 123 -5.08 11.88 -19.01
C ALA A 123 -5.54 12.20 -17.57
N LEU A 124 -5.43 11.23 -16.66
CA LEU A 124 -5.84 11.36 -15.26
C LEU A 124 -4.87 12.21 -14.42
N THR A 125 -3.60 12.25 -14.79
CA THR A 125 -2.55 12.89 -13.98
C THR A 125 -1.99 14.18 -14.59
N GLY A 126 -2.21 14.42 -15.87
CA GLY A 126 -1.63 15.56 -16.58
C GLY A 126 -0.15 15.40 -16.95
N LEU A 127 0.45 14.25 -16.68
CA LEU A 127 1.83 13.96 -17.10
C LEU A 127 1.86 13.44 -18.55
N HIS A 128 3.04 13.59 -19.17
CA HIS A 128 3.21 13.33 -20.61
C HIS A 128 3.21 11.84 -20.94
N ASP A 129 4.00 11.05 -20.23
CA ASP A 129 4.15 9.62 -20.49
C ASP A 129 4.46 8.82 -19.21
N PHE A 130 4.25 7.50 -19.28
CA PHE A 130 4.43 6.56 -18.18
C PHE A 130 5.29 5.36 -18.55
N THR A 131 6.20 4.95 -17.66
CA THR A 131 6.75 3.58 -17.66
C THR A 131 5.92 2.71 -16.71
N LEU A 132 5.54 1.52 -17.17
CA LEU A 132 4.79 0.53 -16.38
C LEU A 132 5.70 -0.52 -15.72
N LYS A 133 7.00 -0.43 -15.93
CA LYS A 133 7.99 -1.45 -15.50
C LYS A 133 8.17 -1.61 -13.98
N PRO A 134 8.04 -0.57 -13.14
CA PRO A 134 8.20 -0.75 -11.70
C PRO A 134 7.14 -1.66 -11.08
N CYS A 135 7.58 -2.61 -10.23
CA CYS A 135 6.74 -3.67 -9.70
C CYS A 135 6.01 -3.32 -8.39
N ALA A 136 6.28 -2.15 -7.82
CA ALA A 136 5.70 -1.70 -6.54
C ALA A 136 5.82 -0.19 -6.40
N GLY A 137 5.13 0.42 -5.41
CA GLY A 137 5.23 1.84 -5.10
C GLY A 137 6.66 2.27 -4.78
N ALA A 138 7.33 1.62 -3.83
CA ALA A 138 8.73 1.91 -3.49
C ALA A 138 9.70 1.72 -4.68
N HIS A 139 9.42 0.77 -5.58
CA HIS A 139 10.17 0.63 -6.83
C HIS A 139 9.88 1.79 -7.80
N GLY A 140 8.65 2.33 -7.78
CA GLY A 140 8.28 3.54 -8.49
C GLY A 140 8.97 4.78 -7.92
N GLU A 141 9.03 4.91 -6.58
CA GLU A 141 9.79 5.98 -5.91
C GLU A 141 11.26 5.99 -6.37
N LEU A 142 11.94 4.85 -6.24
CA LEU A 142 13.32 4.69 -6.68
C LEU A 142 13.48 5.03 -8.17
N THR A 143 12.60 4.52 -9.03
CA THR A 143 12.64 4.76 -10.47
C THR A 143 12.51 6.24 -10.82
N GLY A 144 11.59 6.95 -10.18
CA GLY A 144 11.38 8.37 -10.40
C GLY A 144 12.58 9.21 -9.95
N LEU A 145 13.20 8.88 -8.83
CA LEU A 145 14.43 9.54 -8.37
C LEU A 145 15.62 9.24 -9.29
N MET A 146 15.73 8.03 -9.85
CA MET A 146 16.72 7.71 -10.88
C MET A 146 16.55 8.56 -12.13
N ILE A 147 15.31 8.81 -12.56
CA ILE A 147 15.00 9.70 -13.70
C ILE A 147 15.46 11.12 -13.41
N ILE A 148 15.13 11.66 -12.24
CA ILE A 148 15.54 13.00 -11.82
C ILE A 148 17.06 13.13 -11.81
N ARG A 149 17.74 12.18 -11.17
CA ARG A 149 19.21 12.15 -11.12
C ARG A 149 19.83 12.09 -12.51
N ALA A 150 19.37 11.18 -13.37
CA ALA A 150 19.86 11.03 -14.72
C ALA A 150 19.66 12.32 -15.59
N SER A 151 18.53 12.99 -15.39
CA SER A 151 18.24 14.27 -16.06
C SER A 151 19.23 15.37 -15.64
N HIS A 152 19.51 15.51 -14.32
CA HIS A 152 20.49 16.49 -13.84
C HIS A 152 21.91 16.16 -14.31
N GLU A 153 22.31 14.88 -14.27
CA GLU A 153 23.62 14.44 -14.78
C GLU A 153 23.79 14.74 -16.28
N ALA A 154 22.75 14.50 -17.08
CA ALA A 154 22.76 14.80 -18.52
C ALA A 154 22.89 16.30 -18.82
N ASN A 155 22.38 17.15 -17.93
CA ASN A 155 22.51 18.61 -18.00
C ASN A 155 23.82 19.13 -17.38
N GLY A 156 24.71 18.25 -16.89
CA GLY A 156 25.97 18.64 -16.25
C GLY A 156 25.81 19.16 -14.81
N GLU A 157 24.63 19.01 -14.22
CA GLU A 157 24.28 19.51 -12.88
C GLU A 157 24.59 18.49 -11.75
N THR A 158 25.79 17.91 -11.77
CA THR A 158 26.20 16.81 -10.87
C THR A 158 26.23 17.19 -9.38
N LYS A 159 26.18 18.48 -9.06
CA LYS A 159 26.10 19.01 -7.69
C LYS A 159 24.70 18.87 -7.07
N ARG A 160 23.66 18.59 -7.85
CA ARG A 160 22.30 18.42 -7.36
C ARG A 160 22.13 17.05 -6.73
N THR A 161 22.39 16.95 -5.45
CA THR A 161 22.41 15.69 -4.67
C THR A 161 21.39 15.65 -3.54
N LYS A 162 20.67 16.76 -3.27
CA LYS A 162 19.71 16.85 -2.17
C LYS A 162 18.27 16.62 -2.65
N VAL A 163 17.50 15.89 -1.86
CA VAL A 163 16.04 15.75 -1.99
C VAL A 163 15.39 16.32 -0.75
N ILE A 164 14.53 17.32 -0.92
CA ILE A 164 13.73 17.87 0.16
C ILE A 164 12.48 17.01 0.34
N VAL A 165 12.16 16.60 1.57
CA VAL A 165 10.97 15.86 1.94
C VAL A 165 10.28 16.50 3.15
N PRO A 166 8.93 16.58 3.21
CA PRO A 166 8.24 17.03 4.43
C PRO A 166 8.45 16.05 5.60
N ASP A 167 8.46 16.57 6.83
CA ASP A 167 8.53 15.79 8.08
C ASP A 167 7.34 14.83 8.26
N SER A 168 6.25 15.08 7.56
CA SER A 168 5.08 14.21 7.47
C SER A 168 5.18 13.12 6.39
N ALA A 169 6.28 13.05 5.62
CA ALA A 169 6.43 12.10 4.51
C ALA A 169 6.45 10.64 5.00
N HIS A 170 6.05 9.73 4.11
CA HIS A 170 6.17 8.28 4.38
C HIS A 170 7.64 7.88 4.46
N GLY A 171 7.97 6.97 5.38
CA GLY A 171 9.36 6.53 5.63
C GLY A 171 10.08 5.89 4.45
N THR A 172 9.36 5.47 3.38
CA THR A 172 9.97 4.96 2.15
C THR A 172 10.58 6.05 1.28
N ASN A 173 10.10 7.29 1.37
CA ASN A 173 10.64 8.40 0.57
C ASN A 173 12.12 8.68 0.89
N PRO A 174 12.52 8.87 2.17
CA PRO A 174 13.92 8.97 2.54
C PRO A 174 14.75 7.76 2.14
N ALA A 175 14.22 6.55 2.31
CA ALA A 175 14.92 5.32 1.96
C ALA A 175 15.21 5.22 0.45
N SER A 176 14.24 5.57 -0.40
CA SER A 176 14.41 5.56 -1.87
C SER A 176 15.45 6.58 -2.32
N ALA A 177 15.47 7.78 -1.72
CA ALA A 177 16.47 8.79 -2.02
C ALA A 177 17.89 8.33 -1.61
N ALA A 178 18.05 7.74 -0.44
CA ALA A 178 19.32 7.19 0.03
C ALA A 178 19.84 6.09 -0.90
N VAL A 179 18.99 5.19 -1.40
CA VAL A 179 19.36 4.15 -2.36
C VAL A 179 19.83 4.76 -3.70
N CYS A 180 19.24 5.89 -4.11
CA CYS A 180 19.69 6.65 -5.27
C CYS A 180 21.01 7.40 -5.04
N GLY A 181 21.58 7.37 -3.82
CA GLY A 181 22.77 8.14 -3.45
C GLY A 181 22.49 9.64 -3.32
N LEU A 182 21.26 10.01 -2.99
CA LEU A 182 20.82 11.38 -2.73
C LEU A 182 20.73 11.64 -1.23
N GLU A 183 21.07 12.85 -0.83
CA GLU A 183 20.97 13.33 0.56
C GLU A 183 19.54 13.78 0.86
N ILE A 184 19.02 13.42 2.02
CA ILE A 184 17.70 13.87 2.47
C ILE A 184 17.84 15.16 3.27
N VAL A 185 16.98 16.11 2.94
CA VAL A 185 16.79 17.35 3.69
C VAL A 185 15.31 17.44 4.08
N GLU A 186 15.03 17.49 5.38
CA GLU A 186 13.66 17.58 5.87
C GLU A 186 13.19 19.05 5.91
N VAL A 187 12.00 19.31 5.36
CA VAL A 187 11.29 20.57 5.54
C VAL A 187 10.20 20.39 6.59
N LYS A 188 10.08 21.37 7.48
CA LYS A 188 9.14 21.33 8.60
C LYS A 188 7.70 21.56 8.15
N SER A 189 6.77 21.01 8.93
CA SER A 189 5.36 21.34 8.85
C SER A 189 4.99 22.47 9.79
N THR A 190 4.05 23.32 9.36
CA THR A 190 3.37 24.29 10.22
C THR A 190 2.46 23.58 11.23
N ALA A 191 2.00 24.31 12.25
CA ALA A 191 1.03 23.80 13.22
C ALA A 191 -0.28 23.26 12.59
N ASN A 192 -0.58 23.67 11.36
CA ASN A 192 -1.75 23.20 10.60
C ASN A 192 -1.44 21.96 9.74
N GLY A 193 -0.23 21.40 9.83
CA GLY A 193 0.19 20.20 9.09
C GLY A 193 0.50 20.43 7.61
N MET A 194 0.68 21.69 7.18
CA MET A 194 1.11 22.06 5.83
C MET A 194 2.62 22.29 5.79
N VAL A 195 3.23 22.28 4.62
CA VAL A 195 4.65 22.64 4.46
C VAL A 195 4.90 24.06 4.94
N ASP A 196 5.93 24.27 5.75
CA ASP A 196 6.40 25.61 6.12
C ASP A 196 7.19 26.19 4.93
N VAL A 197 6.55 27.10 4.20
CA VAL A 197 7.13 27.71 2.98
C VAL A 197 8.35 28.58 3.32
N ASP A 198 8.43 29.18 4.51
CA ASP A 198 9.59 29.99 4.90
C ASP A 198 10.78 29.08 5.27
N ASP A 199 10.55 27.96 5.93
CA ASP A 199 11.58 26.93 6.14
C ASP A 199 12.06 26.37 4.78
N LEU A 200 11.13 26.07 3.86
CA LEU A 200 11.46 25.62 2.50
C LEU A 200 12.38 26.60 1.78
N LYS A 201 12.06 27.91 1.80
CA LYS A 201 12.90 28.96 1.17
C LYS A 201 14.33 28.94 1.67
N GLY A 202 14.52 28.62 2.97
CA GLY A 202 15.85 28.49 3.58
C GLY A 202 16.65 27.25 3.15
N LEU A 203 15.99 26.24 2.62
CA LEU A 203 16.60 24.98 2.19
C LEU A 203 16.93 24.93 0.69
N LEU A 204 16.32 25.80 -0.10
CA LEU A 204 16.47 25.82 -1.55
C LEU A 204 17.80 26.46 -1.98
N ASP A 205 18.64 25.67 -2.63
CA ASP A 205 19.88 26.10 -3.27
C ASP A 205 20.17 25.30 -4.55
N ASP A 206 21.31 25.53 -5.17
CA ASP A 206 21.70 24.87 -6.41
C ASP A 206 22.21 23.44 -6.23
N SER A 207 22.21 22.90 -5.01
CA SER A 207 22.47 21.49 -4.71
C SER A 207 21.18 20.65 -4.60
N VAL A 208 20.01 21.28 -4.61
CA VAL A 208 18.73 20.57 -4.55
C VAL A 208 18.42 19.95 -5.91
N ALA A 209 18.19 18.64 -5.91
CA ALA A 209 17.77 17.88 -7.09
C ALA A 209 16.25 17.84 -7.24
N ALA A 210 15.55 17.63 -6.11
CA ALA A 210 14.10 17.55 -6.12
C ALA A 210 13.50 17.91 -4.76
N MET A 211 12.20 18.25 -4.78
CA MET A 211 11.32 18.13 -3.62
C MET A 211 10.34 16.98 -3.87
N MET A 212 10.29 16.02 -2.94
CA MET A 212 9.41 14.86 -3.00
C MET A 212 8.35 14.94 -1.92
N MET A 213 7.08 14.95 -2.32
CA MET A 213 5.96 15.07 -1.39
C MET A 213 4.73 14.32 -1.84
N THR A 214 3.87 14.01 -0.88
CA THR A 214 2.53 13.44 -1.07
C THR A 214 1.51 14.58 -0.98
N ASN A 215 0.58 14.67 -1.90
CA ASN A 215 -0.53 15.63 -1.83
C ASN A 215 -1.86 14.96 -2.28
N PRO A 216 -2.85 14.75 -1.37
CA PRO A 216 -2.85 15.13 0.06
C PRO A 216 -1.75 14.42 0.84
N ASN A 217 -1.29 15.06 1.91
CA ASN A 217 -0.27 14.50 2.79
C ASN A 217 -0.82 13.36 3.68
N THR A 218 0.03 12.74 4.49
CA THR A 218 -0.32 11.62 5.39
C THR A 218 -1.28 12.01 6.53
N LEU A 219 -1.59 13.29 6.70
CA LEU A 219 -2.62 13.78 7.63
C LEU A 219 -3.99 13.92 6.95
N GLY A 220 -4.08 13.56 5.66
CA GLY A 220 -5.27 13.73 4.85
C GLY A 220 -5.53 15.18 4.43
N LEU A 221 -4.51 16.03 4.42
CA LEU A 221 -4.63 17.45 4.13
C LEU A 221 -4.09 17.78 2.74
N PHE A 222 -4.87 18.54 1.98
CA PHE A 222 -4.43 19.05 0.67
C PHE A 222 -3.54 20.28 0.85
N GLU A 223 -2.30 20.21 0.33
CA GLU A 223 -1.38 21.34 0.33
C GLU A 223 -1.87 22.45 -0.60
N ARG A 224 -2.29 23.57 -0.01
CA ARG A 224 -2.89 24.69 -0.74
C ARG A 224 -1.85 25.59 -1.39
N GLU A 225 -0.65 25.67 -0.78
CA GLU A 225 0.46 26.48 -1.27
C GLU A 225 1.27 25.78 -2.37
N ILE A 226 0.75 24.65 -2.91
CA ILE A 226 1.46 23.87 -3.94
C ILE A 226 1.89 24.71 -5.16
N PRO A 227 1.14 25.71 -5.66
CA PRO A 227 1.61 26.54 -6.76
C PRO A 227 2.84 27.38 -6.41
N GLU A 228 2.91 27.90 -5.16
CA GLU A 228 4.09 28.64 -4.66
C GLU A 228 5.26 27.69 -4.45
N ILE A 229 5.02 26.56 -3.80
CA ILE A 229 6.05 25.53 -3.57
C ILE A 229 6.68 25.07 -4.88
N ALA A 230 5.87 24.70 -5.86
CA ALA A 230 6.35 24.26 -7.16
C ALA A 230 7.17 25.34 -7.86
N LYS A 231 6.70 26.61 -7.82
CA LYS A 231 7.44 27.73 -8.38
C LYS A 231 8.81 27.92 -7.71
N LEU A 232 8.87 27.89 -6.38
CA LEU A 232 10.13 28.06 -5.64
C LEU A 232 11.13 26.95 -5.97
N VAL A 233 10.66 25.69 -6.03
CA VAL A 233 11.49 24.54 -6.38
C VAL A 233 12.01 24.64 -7.82
N HIS A 234 11.16 25.02 -8.75
CA HIS A 234 11.59 25.22 -10.16
C HIS A 234 12.52 26.42 -10.32
N ASP A 235 12.29 27.51 -9.59
CA ASP A 235 13.15 28.72 -9.66
C ASP A 235 14.59 28.40 -9.22
N CYS A 236 14.81 27.44 -8.30
CA CYS A 236 16.17 26.97 -7.97
C CYS A 236 16.72 25.90 -8.93
N GLY A 237 15.95 25.48 -9.94
CA GLY A 237 16.33 24.48 -10.94
C GLY A 237 16.11 23.03 -10.54
N ALA A 238 15.47 22.79 -9.38
CA ALA A 238 15.09 21.45 -8.92
C ALA A 238 13.76 20.98 -9.56
N LEU A 239 13.44 19.69 -9.40
CA LEU A 239 12.22 19.07 -9.93
C LEU A 239 11.23 18.72 -8.80
N MET A 240 9.93 18.76 -9.13
CA MET A 240 8.86 18.35 -8.23
C MET A 240 8.51 16.88 -8.43
N TYR A 241 8.57 16.09 -7.36
CA TYR A 241 8.18 14.68 -7.33
C TYR A 241 6.89 14.51 -6.54
N TYR A 242 5.87 13.92 -7.17
CA TYR A 242 4.60 13.55 -6.53
C TYR A 242 4.61 12.08 -6.09
N ASP A 243 4.54 11.83 -4.80
CA ASP A 243 4.22 10.51 -4.27
C ASP A 243 2.72 10.24 -4.47
N GLY A 244 2.41 9.34 -5.40
CA GLY A 244 1.05 9.04 -5.82
C GLY A 244 0.34 8.01 -4.93
N ALA A 245 0.87 7.69 -3.75
CA ALA A 245 0.21 6.80 -2.80
C ALA A 245 -1.20 7.30 -2.41
N ASN A 246 -1.37 8.62 -2.32
CA ASN A 246 -2.62 9.30 -1.96
C ASN A 246 -3.36 9.91 -3.17
N LEU A 247 -3.22 9.34 -4.37
CA LEU A 247 -3.91 9.85 -5.56
C LEU A 247 -5.44 9.68 -5.50
N ASN A 248 -5.95 8.78 -4.66
CA ASN A 248 -7.37 8.40 -4.64
C ASN A 248 -8.35 9.58 -4.54
N PRO A 249 -8.20 10.54 -3.60
CA PRO A 249 -9.11 11.67 -3.48
C PRO A 249 -9.00 12.70 -4.62
N MET A 250 -7.93 12.61 -5.41
CA MET A 250 -7.65 13.54 -6.52
C MET A 250 -8.19 13.04 -7.85
N LEU A 251 -8.51 11.73 -7.93
CA LEU A 251 -8.82 11.05 -9.17
C LEU A 251 -10.01 11.68 -9.89
N GLY A 252 -9.75 12.20 -11.11
CA GLY A 252 -10.76 12.88 -11.92
C GLY A 252 -11.21 14.26 -11.42
N VAL A 253 -10.59 14.79 -10.35
CA VAL A 253 -10.87 16.12 -9.77
C VAL A 253 -9.76 17.12 -10.11
N CYS A 254 -8.51 16.77 -9.85
CA CYS A 254 -7.35 17.57 -10.25
C CYS A 254 -6.18 16.66 -10.63
N ARG A 255 -5.22 17.23 -11.34
CA ARG A 255 -4.12 16.46 -11.95
C ARG A 255 -2.78 16.96 -11.41
N PRO A 256 -1.92 16.07 -10.88
CA PRO A 256 -0.60 16.46 -10.37
C PRO A 256 0.26 17.24 -11.38
N GLY A 257 0.26 16.87 -12.66
CA GLY A 257 0.99 17.60 -13.69
C GLY A 257 0.57 19.06 -13.82
N ASP A 258 -0.72 19.37 -13.66
CA ASP A 258 -1.23 20.75 -13.72
C ASP A 258 -0.87 21.56 -12.45
N MET A 259 -0.49 20.90 -11.37
CA MET A 259 -0.01 21.54 -10.13
C MET A 259 1.51 21.81 -10.13
N GLY A 260 2.22 21.43 -11.21
CA GLY A 260 3.64 21.66 -11.36
C GLY A 260 4.53 20.46 -10.99
N PHE A 261 3.98 19.27 -10.82
CA PHE A 261 4.79 18.07 -10.62
C PHE A 261 5.39 17.57 -11.93
N ASP A 262 6.68 17.24 -11.89
CA ASP A 262 7.47 16.80 -13.03
C ASP A 262 7.56 15.29 -13.17
N VAL A 263 7.59 14.59 -12.03
CA VAL A 263 7.69 13.14 -11.92
C VAL A 263 6.70 12.66 -10.87
N MET A 264 6.08 11.52 -11.11
CA MET A 264 5.25 10.86 -10.09
C MET A 264 5.35 9.34 -10.19
N HIS A 265 5.07 8.65 -9.10
CA HIS A 265 4.69 7.24 -9.17
C HIS A 265 3.21 7.05 -8.77
N ILE A 266 2.64 5.92 -9.12
CA ILE A 266 1.27 5.54 -8.77
C ILE A 266 1.29 4.12 -8.20
N ASN A 267 0.53 3.91 -7.13
CA ASN A 267 0.28 2.57 -6.60
C ASN A 267 -1.02 2.03 -7.20
N LEU A 268 -0.95 1.14 -8.21
CA LEU A 268 -2.16 0.59 -8.84
C LEU A 268 -3.02 -0.20 -7.84
N HIS A 269 -2.38 -0.83 -6.85
CA HIS A 269 -3.03 -1.57 -5.77
C HIS A 269 -3.67 -0.69 -4.68
N LYS A 270 -3.65 0.63 -4.85
CA LYS A 270 -4.37 1.61 -4.02
C LYS A 270 -5.48 2.25 -4.84
N THR A 271 -5.17 3.31 -5.59
CA THR A 271 -6.13 4.12 -6.36
C THR A 271 -6.93 3.32 -7.38
N PHE A 272 -6.34 2.34 -8.04
CA PHE A 272 -6.98 1.59 -9.14
C PHE A 272 -7.49 0.20 -8.73
N SER A 273 -7.69 -0.03 -7.43
CA SER A 273 -8.45 -1.17 -6.89
C SER A 273 -7.95 -2.54 -7.38
N THR A 274 -6.64 -2.71 -7.50
CA THR A 274 -6.04 -4.02 -7.77
C THR A 274 -5.67 -4.71 -6.45
N PRO A 275 -5.53 -6.05 -6.40
CA PRO A 275 -5.20 -6.75 -5.18
C PRO A 275 -3.91 -6.24 -4.52
N HIS A 276 -3.97 -5.96 -3.20
CA HIS A 276 -2.80 -5.58 -2.40
C HIS A 276 -1.99 -6.79 -1.93
N GLY A 277 -2.69 -7.88 -1.57
CA GLY A 277 -2.09 -9.15 -1.15
C GLY A 277 -1.21 -9.07 0.10
N GLY A 278 -1.43 -8.07 0.97
CA GLY A 278 -0.59 -7.88 2.16
C GLY A 278 0.88 -7.54 1.86
N GLY A 279 1.14 -6.88 0.72
CA GLY A 279 2.48 -6.56 0.22
C GLY A 279 2.96 -7.48 -0.91
N GLY A 280 2.04 -8.15 -1.59
CA GLY A 280 2.27 -9.10 -2.68
C GLY A 280 2.19 -8.46 -4.08
N PRO A 281 1.14 -8.77 -4.86
CA PRO A 281 1.06 -8.32 -6.24
C PRO A 281 0.89 -6.80 -6.30
N GLY A 282 1.86 -6.10 -6.88
CA GLY A 282 1.83 -4.66 -7.00
C GLY A 282 2.26 -4.19 -8.37
N SER A 283 2.08 -2.90 -8.61
CA SER A 283 2.67 -2.18 -9.73
C SER A 283 2.80 -0.71 -9.34
N GLY A 284 3.89 -0.09 -9.78
CA GLY A 284 4.24 1.29 -9.47
C GLY A 284 4.57 2.09 -10.73
N PRO A 285 3.63 2.31 -11.67
CA PRO A 285 3.88 3.12 -12.84
C PRO A 285 4.49 4.48 -12.48
N VAL A 286 5.47 4.91 -13.27
CA VAL A 286 6.10 6.21 -13.08
C VAL A 286 5.78 7.09 -14.28
N GLY A 287 5.16 8.23 -14.00
CA GLY A 287 4.83 9.25 -14.98
C GLY A 287 5.80 10.43 -14.95
N VAL A 288 6.02 11.05 -16.09
CA VAL A 288 6.94 12.18 -16.22
C VAL A 288 6.37 13.27 -17.11
N ARG A 289 6.80 14.52 -16.89
CA ARG A 289 6.57 15.62 -17.83
C ARG A 289 7.33 15.38 -19.13
N GLN A 290 6.93 16.12 -20.17
CA GLN A 290 7.60 16.07 -21.48
C GLN A 290 9.10 16.38 -21.36
N GLY A 291 9.90 15.53 -22.02
CA GLY A 291 11.37 15.61 -22.05
C GLY A 291 12.07 14.71 -21.05
N LEU A 292 11.38 14.27 -19.98
CA LEU A 292 11.96 13.34 -18.99
C LEU A 292 11.79 11.87 -19.38
N GLU A 293 10.93 11.53 -20.32
CA GLU A 293 10.73 10.16 -20.83
C GLU A 293 11.99 9.56 -21.45
N ALA A 294 12.90 10.40 -21.92
CA ALA A 294 14.22 9.97 -22.42
C ALA A 294 15.10 9.29 -21.36
N PHE A 295 14.79 9.50 -20.08
CA PHE A 295 15.54 8.99 -18.93
C PHE A 295 14.88 7.78 -18.28
N PHE A 296 13.86 7.15 -18.88
CA PHE A 296 13.24 5.93 -18.32
C PHE A 296 14.28 4.80 -18.18
N PRO A 297 14.59 4.35 -16.96
CA PRO A 297 15.60 3.32 -16.73
C PRO A 297 15.04 1.92 -17.02
N GLN A 298 15.95 0.98 -17.29
CA GLN A 298 15.62 -0.44 -17.46
C GLN A 298 15.59 -1.15 -16.10
N VAL A 299 14.58 -0.85 -15.28
CA VAL A 299 14.44 -1.40 -13.90
C VAL A 299 13.84 -2.80 -13.84
N ASN A 300 13.32 -3.30 -14.96
CA ASN A 300 12.74 -4.64 -15.08
C ASN A 300 13.02 -5.17 -16.50
N PRO A 301 13.48 -6.43 -16.66
CA PRO A 301 13.74 -7.03 -17.97
C PRO A 301 12.47 -7.27 -18.81
N TYR A 302 11.29 -7.26 -18.17
CA TYR A 302 10.00 -7.46 -18.83
C TYR A 302 9.22 -6.15 -18.95
N HIS A 303 7.89 -6.25 -19.14
CA HIS A 303 7.02 -5.12 -19.43
C HIS A 303 6.30 -4.54 -18.19
N GLY A 304 6.56 -5.05 -17.00
CA GLY A 304 5.86 -4.73 -15.76
C GLY A 304 5.02 -5.90 -15.25
N ASN A 305 4.06 -5.63 -14.37
CA ASN A 305 3.12 -6.63 -13.86
C ASN A 305 1.81 -6.59 -14.67
N PHE A 306 1.83 -7.24 -15.83
CA PHE A 306 0.72 -7.21 -16.79
C PHE A 306 -0.65 -7.54 -16.17
N GLY A 307 -0.71 -8.54 -15.29
CA GLY A 307 -1.97 -8.92 -14.66
C GLY A 307 -2.54 -7.83 -13.74
N VAL A 308 -1.71 -7.07 -13.06
CA VAL A 308 -2.13 -5.91 -12.25
C VAL A 308 -2.52 -4.72 -13.14
N GLU A 309 -1.74 -4.47 -14.17
CA GLU A 309 -1.99 -3.39 -15.14
C GLU A 309 -3.31 -3.59 -15.88
N LEU A 310 -3.61 -4.83 -16.27
CA LEU A 310 -4.87 -5.19 -16.92
C LEU A 310 -6.07 -5.00 -15.97
N ARG A 311 -5.94 -5.37 -14.69
CA ARG A 311 -6.98 -5.09 -13.67
C ARG A 311 -7.21 -3.61 -13.47
N ALA A 312 -6.15 -2.82 -13.40
CA ALA A 312 -6.24 -1.36 -13.27
C ALA A 312 -6.93 -0.72 -14.49
N LEU A 313 -6.56 -1.16 -15.70
CA LEU A 313 -7.23 -0.70 -16.91
C LEU A 313 -8.72 -1.09 -16.91
N THR A 314 -9.04 -2.32 -16.53
CA THR A 314 -10.44 -2.79 -16.42
C THR A 314 -11.23 -1.93 -15.44
N TYR A 315 -10.65 -1.60 -14.28
CA TYR A 315 -11.26 -0.68 -13.30
C TYR A 315 -11.56 0.69 -13.91
N ILE A 316 -10.59 1.30 -14.60
CA ILE A 316 -10.75 2.60 -15.24
C ILE A 316 -11.86 2.55 -16.29
N LEU A 317 -11.87 1.54 -17.15
CA LEU A 317 -12.86 1.39 -18.21
C LEU A 317 -14.27 1.10 -17.68
N THR A 318 -14.37 0.32 -16.59
CA THR A 318 -15.65 -0.01 -15.94
C THR A 318 -16.29 1.23 -15.31
N LEU A 319 -15.52 2.07 -14.64
CA LEU A 319 -16.01 3.34 -14.11
C LEU A 319 -16.35 4.33 -15.22
N GLY A 320 -15.52 4.36 -16.25
CA GLY A 320 -15.65 5.30 -17.34
C GLY A 320 -15.44 6.76 -16.92
N ARG A 321 -15.52 7.65 -17.89
CA ARG A 321 -15.26 9.09 -17.71
C ARG A 321 -16.18 9.76 -16.69
N GLU A 322 -17.42 9.27 -16.58
CA GLU A 322 -18.44 9.94 -15.76
C GLU A 322 -18.31 9.56 -14.28
N ASN A 323 -18.00 8.29 -13.98
CA ASN A 323 -17.98 7.81 -12.60
C ASN A 323 -16.62 7.94 -11.93
N ILE A 324 -15.53 7.91 -12.69
CA ILE A 324 -14.18 8.00 -12.11
C ILE A 324 -13.95 9.29 -11.30
N LYS A 325 -14.60 10.39 -11.71
CA LYS A 325 -14.55 11.67 -10.99
C LYS A 325 -15.33 11.68 -9.67
N MET A 326 -16.13 10.66 -9.38
CA MET A 326 -16.90 10.55 -8.12
C MET A 326 -16.09 9.83 -7.02
N VAL A 327 -15.00 9.15 -7.37
CA VAL A 327 -14.14 8.43 -6.45
C VAL A 327 -13.62 9.35 -5.33
N GLY A 328 -12.97 10.44 -5.70
CA GLY A 328 -12.41 11.41 -4.74
C GLY A 328 -13.47 12.04 -3.82
N PRO A 329 -14.57 12.60 -4.36
CA PRO A 329 -15.64 13.16 -3.55
C PRO A 329 -16.26 12.19 -2.55
N PHE A 330 -16.52 10.93 -2.93
CA PHE A 330 -17.10 9.96 -2.00
C PHE A 330 -16.08 9.51 -0.94
N ALA A 331 -14.82 9.29 -1.29
CA ALA A 331 -13.79 9.00 -0.31
C ALA A 331 -13.65 10.13 0.72
N THR A 332 -13.64 11.38 0.26
CA THR A 332 -13.58 12.57 1.10
C THR A 332 -14.83 12.71 2.00
N LEU A 333 -16.01 12.46 1.46
CA LEU A 333 -17.26 12.51 2.23
C LEU A 333 -17.25 11.48 3.37
N ASN A 334 -16.90 10.22 3.06
CA ASN A 334 -16.85 9.13 4.03
C ASN A 334 -15.85 9.41 5.15
N ALA A 335 -14.66 9.91 4.82
CA ALA A 335 -13.64 10.24 5.81
C ALA A 335 -14.11 11.36 6.77
N ASN A 336 -14.65 12.45 6.21
CA ASN A 336 -15.16 13.53 7.04
C ASN A 336 -16.37 13.11 7.88
N TYR A 337 -17.23 12.24 7.38
CA TYR A 337 -18.38 11.75 8.13
C TYR A 337 -17.95 10.96 9.38
N ILE A 338 -17.02 10.00 9.25
CA ILE A 338 -16.49 9.25 10.39
C ILE A 338 -15.81 10.20 11.38
N LYS A 339 -14.94 11.06 10.89
CA LYS A 339 -14.19 12.02 11.70
C LYS A 339 -15.12 12.90 12.54
N GLU A 340 -16.13 13.49 11.93
CA GLU A 340 -17.09 14.36 12.61
C GLU A 340 -17.92 13.61 13.66
N CYS A 341 -18.27 12.35 13.39
CA CYS A 341 -19.03 11.51 14.33
C CYS A 341 -18.21 10.99 15.51
N LEU A 342 -16.88 11.06 15.48
CA LEU A 342 -16.00 10.50 16.52
C LEU A 342 -15.13 11.55 17.23
N LYS A 343 -15.02 12.78 16.74
CA LYS A 343 -14.16 13.84 17.30
C LYS A 343 -14.51 14.27 18.72
N ASP A 344 -15.66 13.91 19.25
CA ASP A 344 -16.08 14.17 20.63
C ASP A 344 -15.50 13.14 21.62
N VAL A 345 -15.17 11.93 21.18
CA VAL A 345 -14.63 10.84 22.01
C VAL A 345 -13.17 10.50 21.71
N TYR A 346 -12.68 10.78 20.50
CA TYR A 346 -11.28 10.67 20.11
C TYR A 346 -10.66 12.07 19.94
N GLU A 347 -9.37 12.19 20.26
CA GLU A 347 -8.65 13.46 20.11
C GLU A 347 -8.34 13.71 18.63
N LEU A 348 -8.86 14.80 18.09
CA LEU A 348 -8.59 15.26 16.72
C LEU A 348 -7.54 16.39 16.78
N PRO A 349 -6.25 16.10 16.48
CA PRO A 349 -5.18 17.07 16.64
C PRO A 349 -5.25 18.21 15.63
N ILE A 350 -5.72 17.91 14.40
CA ILE A 350 -5.87 18.91 13.34
C ILE A 350 -7.34 19.05 13.00
N PRO A 351 -7.98 20.16 13.40
CA PRO A 351 -9.39 20.41 13.07
C PRO A 351 -9.56 20.82 11.60
N GLY A 352 -10.80 20.80 11.13
CA GLY A 352 -11.16 21.21 9.77
C GLY A 352 -11.47 20.02 8.86
N LEU A 353 -11.63 20.29 7.56
CA LEU A 353 -11.92 19.25 6.56
C LEU A 353 -10.65 18.48 6.22
N CYS A 354 -10.79 17.18 6.09
CA CYS A 354 -9.76 16.31 5.52
C CYS A 354 -10.16 15.87 4.10
N MET A 355 -9.23 15.28 3.38
CA MET A 355 -9.49 14.60 2.13
C MET A 355 -9.98 13.16 2.42
N HIS A 356 -9.31 12.13 1.95
CA HIS A 356 -9.75 10.73 2.00
C HIS A 356 -9.44 9.99 3.31
N GLU A 357 -8.58 10.55 4.13
CA GLU A 357 -8.13 9.97 5.41
C GLU A 357 -7.94 11.07 6.46
N PHE A 358 -7.83 10.66 7.70
CA PHE A 358 -7.58 11.56 8.83
C PHE A 358 -6.91 10.81 9.97
N VAL A 359 -6.36 11.56 10.94
CA VAL A 359 -5.65 11.01 12.09
C VAL A 359 -6.31 11.47 13.39
N PHE A 360 -6.62 10.51 14.27
CA PHE A 360 -6.87 10.77 15.69
C PHE A 360 -5.58 10.51 16.51
N ASN A 361 -5.45 11.19 17.66
CA ASN A 361 -4.38 10.97 18.63
C ASN A 361 -4.91 10.19 19.85
N GLY A 362 -5.50 9.01 19.62
CA GLY A 362 -6.09 8.14 20.64
C GLY A 362 -7.39 8.69 21.25
N LEU A 363 -7.81 8.12 22.38
CA LEU A 363 -8.97 8.57 23.11
C LEU A 363 -8.75 9.97 23.69
N LYS A 364 -9.80 10.80 23.81
CA LYS A 364 -9.74 12.08 24.50
C LYS A 364 -9.46 11.93 25.99
N ASP A 365 -10.12 10.96 26.61
CA ASP A 365 -9.89 10.67 28.04
C ASP A 365 -8.62 9.81 28.18
N LYS A 366 -7.50 10.48 28.48
CA LYS A 366 -6.22 9.83 28.75
C LYS A 366 -6.12 9.22 30.15
N SER A 367 -7.05 9.52 31.05
CA SER A 367 -7.03 9.06 32.45
C SER A 367 -7.24 7.54 32.58
N THR A 368 -7.87 6.93 31.59
CA THR A 368 -8.12 5.48 31.52
C THR A 368 -6.82 4.67 31.33
N GLY A 369 -5.78 5.29 30.81
CA GLY A 369 -4.53 4.63 30.40
C GLY A 369 -4.72 3.59 29.29
N VAL A 370 -5.83 3.65 28.54
CA VAL A 370 -6.06 2.87 27.32
C VAL A 370 -5.33 3.51 26.17
N THR A 371 -4.49 2.75 25.47
CA THR A 371 -3.69 3.19 24.33
C THR A 371 -4.40 2.96 23.00
N THR A 372 -3.90 3.57 21.93
CA THR A 372 -4.36 3.31 20.56
C THR A 372 -4.20 1.83 20.18
N MET A 373 -3.12 1.16 20.64
CA MET A 373 -2.95 -0.28 20.46
C MET A 373 -4.09 -1.07 21.10
N ASP A 374 -4.55 -0.68 22.28
CA ASP A 374 -5.65 -1.37 22.97
C ASP A 374 -6.96 -1.22 22.21
N VAL A 375 -7.26 -0.02 21.69
CA VAL A 375 -8.41 0.24 20.82
C VAL A 375 -8.33 -0.61 19.55
N ALA A 376 -7.17 -0.65 18.89
CA ALA A 376 -6.93 -1.46 17.70
C ALA A 376 -7.16 -2.96 17.95
N LYS A 377 -6.67 -3.48 19.08
CA LYS A 377 -6.90 -4.88 19.47
C LYS A 377 -8.37 -5.15 19.83
N ARG A 378 -9.07 -4.19 20.44
CA ARG A 378 -10.49 -4.33 20.76
C ARG A 378 -11.38 -4.33 19.53
N LEU A 379 -11.02 -3.60 18.46
CA LEU A 379 -11.71 -3.65 17.18
C LEU A 379 -11.74 -5.06 16.58
N LEU A 380 -10.69 -5.87 16.77
CA LEU A 380 -10.66 -7.27 16.32
C LEU A 380 -11.76 -8.11 16.97
N ASP A 381 -12.06 -7.87 18.26
CA ASP A 381 -13.13 -8.57 18.98
C ASP A 381 -14.53 -8.24 18.42
N TYR A 382 -14.67 -7.07 17.80
CA TYR A 382 -15.90 -6.65 17.11
C TYR A 382 -15.92 -7.03 15.62
N GLY A 383 -14.91 -7.76 15.13
CA GLY A 383 -14.83 -8.24 13.75
C GLY A 383 -14.40 -7.18 12.73
N TYR A 384 -13.74 -6.11 13.17
CA TYR A 384 -13.16 -5.09 12.29
C TYR A 384 -11.65 -5.24 12.18
N HIS A 385 -11.11 -4.94 11.01
CA HIS A 385 -9.67 -4.72 10.86
C HIS A 385 -9.27 -3.43 11.59
N ALA A 386 -8.11 -3.45 12.24
CA ALA A 386 -7.59 -2.27 12.89
C ALA A 386 -7.14 -1.21 11.85
N PRO A 387 -7.34 0.10 12.10
CA PRO A 387 -6.70 1.15 11.33
C PRO A 387 -5.19 1.15 11.51
N THR A 388 -4.46 1.97 10.76
CA THR A 388 -3.04 2.19 10.96
C THR A 388 -2.81 2.94 12.26
N ILE A 389 -1.93 2.42 13.12
CA ILE A 389 -1.60 3.02 14.42
C ILE A 389 -0.13 3.41 14.49
N TYR A 390 0.17 4.39 15.36
CA TYR A 390 1.52 4.94 15.58
C TYR A 390 2.16 5.54 14.30
N PHE A 391 1.35 5.91 13.35
CA PHE A 391 1.75 6.62 12.14
C PHE A 391 0.67 7.65 11.75
N PRO A 392 1.04 8.87 11.33
CA PRO A 392 2.38 9.41 11.21
C PRO A 392 3.04 9.69 12.58
N LEU A 393 4.38 9.73 12.61
CA LEU A 393 5.16 9.90 13.86
C LEU A 393 4.95 11.24 14.56
N LEU A 394 4.26 12.18 13.92
CA LEU A 394 3.91 13.48 14.49
C LEU A 394 3.03 13.40 15.75
N PHE A 395 2.29 12.30 15.92
CA PHE A 395 1.39 12.09 17.05
C PHE A 395 1.69 10.76 17.73
N HIS A 396 1.90 10.81 19.07
CA HIS A 396 2.31 9.63 19.84
C HIS A 396 1.29 8.49 19.82
N GLU A 397 -0.01 8.83 19.87
CA GLU A 397 -1.13 7.86 19.83
C GLU A 397 -1.88 7.92 18.48
N ALA A 398 -1.13 8.14 17.39
CA ALA A 398 -1.72 8.24 16.06
C ALA A 398 -2.57 7.02 15.70
N MET A 399 -3.76 7.28 15.18
CA MET A 399 -4.68 6.31 14.58
C MET A 399 -5.21 6.89 13.27
N MET A 400 -4.75 6.37 12.16
CA MET A 400 -5.09 6.87 10.82
C MET A 400 -6.16 6.00 10.18
N ILE A 401 -7.26 6.62 9.76
CA ILE A 401 -8.44 5.96 9.21
C ILE A 401 -8.69 6.44 7.78
N GLU A 402 -8.76 5.51 6.84
CA GLU A 402 -9.15 5.72 5.46
C GLU A 402 -10.33 4.80 5.11
N PRO A 403 -11.57 5.32 4.97
CA PRO A 403 -12.74 4.49 4.69
C PRO A 403 -12.90 4.08 3.23
N THR A 404 -12.24 4.73 2.30
CA THR A 404 -12.45 4.65 0.86
C THR A 404 -13.84 5.14 0.40
N GLU A 405 -14.08 5.14 -0.92
CA GLU A 405 -15.38 5.48 -1.53
C GLU A 405 -16.34 4.30 -1.62
N ASN A 406 -15.86 3.07 -1.38
CA ASN A 406 -16.63 1.85 -1.64
C ASN A 406 -17.60 1.50 -0.52
N GLU A 407 -17.36 2.03 0.69
CA GLU A 407 -18.15 1.67 1.87
C GLU A 407 -19.54 2.32 1.87
N SER A 408 -20.54 1.53 2.23
CA SER A 408 -21.89 2.04 2.40
C SER A 408 -22.03 2.84 3.71
N LYS A 409 -23.05 3.69 3.77
CA LYS A 409 -23.35 4.44 4.99
C LYS A 409 -23.62 3.51 6.17
N GLU A 410 -24.30 2.40 5.95
CA GLU A 410 -24.60 1.40 6.97
C GLU A 410 -23.34 0.75 7.54
N THR A 411 -22.37 0.41 6.69
CA THR A 411 -21.06 -0.12 7.11
C THR A 411 -20.31 0.91 7.96
N ILE A 412 -20.29 2.16 7.50
CA ILE A 412 -19.61 3.26 8.20
C ILE A 412 -20.29 3.55 9.54
N ASP A 413 -21.64 3.58 9.60
CA ASP A 413 -22.37 3.78 10.85
C ASP A 413 -22.10 2.65 11.86
N GLY A 414 -22.00 1.40 11.39
CA GLY A 414 -21.62 0.26 12.22
C GLY A 414 -20.21 0.41 12.84
N PHE A 415 -19.24 0.85 12.04
CA PHE A 415 -17.89 1.14 12.52
C PHE A 415 -17.87 2.29 13.54
N ILE A 416 -18.57 3.40 13.28
CA ILE A 416 -18.70 4.52 14.19
C ILE A 416 -19.31 4.07 15.54
N GLN A 417 -20.36 3.22 15.50
CA GLN A 417 -20.97 2.70 16.71
C GLN A 417 -20.01 1.86 17.53
N VAL A 418 -19.21 0.99 16.89
CA VAL A 418 -18.20 0.16 17.57
C VAL A 418 -17.11 1.05 18.19
N MET A 419 -16.60 2.04 17.47
CA MET A 419 -15.60 2.98 17.99
C MET A 419 -16.13 3.74 19.22
N ARG A 420 -17.39 4.18 19.22
CA ARG A 420 -18.04 4.79 20.38
C ARG A 420 -18.21 3.82 21.54
N THR A 421 -18.58 2.58 21.25
CA THR A 421 -18.70 1.51 22.26
C THR A 421 -17.35 1.26 22.94
N ILE A 422 -16.26 1.17 22.16
CA ILE A 422 -14.90 0.98 22.73
C ILE A 422 -14.51 2.18 23.61
N ALA A 423 -14.85 3.41 23.22
CA ALA A 423 -14.59 4.59 24.06
C ALA A 423 -15.38 4.54 25.38
N THR A 424 -16.62 4.07 25.36
CA THR A 424 -17.43 3.85 26.57
C THR A 424 -16.85 2.74 27.44
N GLU A 425 -16.48 1.60 26.85
CA GLU A 425 -15.82 0.49 27.55
C GLU A 425 -14.50 0.95 28.21
N ALA A 426 -13.73 1.78 27.51
CA ALA A 426 -12.48 2.33 28.06
C ALA A 426 -12.72 3.21 29.29
N ALA A 427 -13.83 3.95 29.34
CA ALA A 427 -14.20 4.77 30.49
C ALA A 427 -14.76 3.96 31.67
N GLU A 428 -15.61 2.95 31.37
CA GLU A 428 -16.32 2.16 32.40
C GLU A 428 -15.50 0.96 32.90
N ASN A 429 -14.73 0.31 32.01
CA ASN A 429 -13.95 -0.89 32.32
C ASN A 429 -12.68 -0.95 31.44
N PRO A 430 -11.67 -0.13 31.73
CA PRO A 430 -10.46 -0.06 30.90
C PRO A 430 -9.71 -1.40 30.78
N ASP A 431 -9.80 -2.28 31.77
CA ASP A 431 -9.13 -3.56 31.73
C ASP A 431 -9.71 -4.50 30.67
N LEU A 432 -11.00 -4.37 30.35
CA LEU A 432 -11.63 -5.09 29.24
C LEU A 432 -10.95 -4.73 27.90
N VAL A 433 -10.70 -3.45 27.67
CA VAL A 433 -10.05 -2.97 26.42
C VAL A 433 -8.57 -3.34 26.41
N LYS A 434 -7.88 -3.19 27.55
CA LYS A 434 -6.45 -3.53 27.68
C LYS A 434 -6.17 -5.04 27.53
N SER A 435 -7.12 -5.90 27.86
CA SER A 435 -6.96 -7.35 27.70
C SER A 435 -7.31 -7.88 26.31
N ALA A 436 -7.87 -7.04 25.44
CA ALA A 436 -8.21 -7.43 24.05
C ALA A 436 -6.96 -7.80 23.22
N PRO A 437 -7.10 -8.66 22.18
CA PRO A 437 -8.33 -9.31 21.75
C PRO A 437 -8.64 -10.57 22.58
N SER A 438 -9.91 -10.81 22.83
CA SER A 438 -10.41 -11.99 23.55
C SER A 438 -11.08 -13.04 22.66
N ASN A 439 -11.55 -12.61 21.47
CA ASN A 439 -12.29 -13.47 20.54
C ASN A 439 -11.44 -13.88 19.31
N ALA A 440 -10.24 -13.33 19.15
CA ALA A 440 -9.35 -13.68 18.05
C ALA A 440 -8.64 -15.03 18.30
N PRO A 441 -8.23 -15.74 17.23
CA PRO A 441 -7.47 -16.99 17.36
C PRO A 441 -6.15 -16.83 18.11
N ILE A 442 -5.53 -15.65 18.00
CA ILE A 442 -4.27 -15.29 18.65
C ILE A 442 -4.53 -14.05 19.51
N THR A 443 -4.08 -14.08 20.75
CA THR A 443 -4.10 -12.95 21.67
C THR A 443 -2.89 -12.01 21.41
N ARG A 444 -2.51 -11.19 22.39
CA ARG A 444 -1.32 -10.34 22.28
C ARG A 444 -0.07 -11.20 22.18
N ILE A 445 0.78 -10.84 21.24
CA ILE A 445 2.11 -11.46 21.04
C ILE A 445 3.19 -10.57 21.67
N ASP A 446 4.34 -11.17 21.94
CA ASP A 446 5.55 -10.42 22.26
C ASP A 446 6.18 -9.90 20.98
N ASP A 447 5.83 -8.68 20.59
CA ASP A 447 6.29 -8.03 19.35
C ASP A 447 7.82 -7.87 19.33
N VAL A 448 8.44 -7.64 20.52
CA VAL A 448 9.89 -7.46 20.65
C VAL A 448 10.61 -8.78 20.38
N GLN A 449 10.13 -9.87 20.98
CA GLN A 449 10.69 -11.20 20.76
C GLN A 449 10.49 -11.64 19.31
N ALA A 450 9.30 -11.42 18.74
CA ALA A 450 9.00 -11.77 17.37
C ALA A 450 9.91 -11.03 16.36
N ALA A 451 10.23 -9.76 16.64
CA ALA A 451 11.11 -8.96 15.78
C ALA A 451 12.60 -9.32 15.94
N LYS A 452 13.07 -9.55 17.19
CA LYS A 452 14.50 -9.79 17.47
C LYS A 452 14.93 -11.23 17.25
N ASN A 453 14.08 -12.19 17.58
CA ASN A 453 14.40 -13.62 17.55
C ASN A 453 13.27 -14.43 16.90
N PRO A 454 12.95 -14.20 15.62
CA PRO A 454 11.85 -14.87 14.95
C PRO A 454 12.14 -16.37 14.80
N ILE A 455 11.11 -17.19 15.09
CA ILE A 455 11.13 -18.62 14.80
C ILE A 455 10.62 -18.81 13.37
N LEU A 456 11.51 -19.11 12.44
CA LEU A 456 11.23 -19.13 11.01
C LEU A 456 10.99 -20.52 10.44
N THR A 457 11.30 -21.59 11.20
CA THR A 457 11.16 -22.97 10.73
C THR A 457 10.54 -23.88 11.78
N TYR A 458 9.82 -24.92 11.33
CA TYR A 458 9.27 -25.95 12.22
C TYR A 458 10.35 -26.62 13.06
N LYS A 459 11.53 -26.84 12.52
CA LYS A 459 12.68 -27.41 13.24
C LYS A 459 13.10 -26.55 14.43
N GLN A 460 13.15 -25.23 14.28
CA GLN A 460 13.45 -24.31 15.39
C GLN A 460 12.36 -24.37 16.46
N LEU A 461 11.07 -24.45 16.06
CA LEU A 461 9.96 -24.56 16.99
C LEU A 461 10.01 -25.87 17.79
N SER A 462 10.31 -27.01 17.15
CA SER A 462 10.36 -28.32 17.77
C SER A 462 11.56 -28.54 18.73
N GLN A 463 12.51 -27.61 18.76
CA GLN A 463 13.67 -27.61 19.63
C GLN A 463 13.48 -26.78 20.91
N GLN A 464 12.37 -26.05 21.01
CA GLN A 464 11.93 -25.33 22.22
C GLN A 464 11.02 -26.21 23.08
#